data_fa7c80265ec7b7468288e7d127f6e80d
#
_entry.id   fa7c80265ec7b7468288e7d127f6e80d
#
_cell.length_a   1.000
_cell.length_b   1.000
_cell.length_c   1.000
_cell.angle_alpha   90.00
_cell.angle_beta   90.00
_cell.angle_gamma   90.00
#
_symmetry.space_group_name_H-M   'P 1'
#
loop_
_entity.id
_entity.type
_entity.pdbx_description
1 polymer ?
#
loop_
_entity_poly.entity_id
_entity_poly.type
_entity_poly.pdbx_seq_one_letter_code
_entity_poly.pdbx_strand_id
1 'polypeptide(L)'
;MGELPDAWLDRLEPGRAAFNRGAYFQAHELWEDVWRALDAGVRPVERLAVQGLIQIAAGLHHLQQGRPRPAARLLRKGLTKLSAEAFPPTAGLRVGTLARDVARLLVELEAPPGPKLPDPGSLQL
;
A
#
# COMPACT_ATOMS: atom_id res chain seq x y z
N MET A 1 22.03 11.05 21.13
CA MET A 1 21.64 9.79 20.53
C MET A 1 20.58 10.04 19.48
N GLY A 2 20.70 9.34 18.39
CA GLY A 2 19.76 9.47 17.33
C GLY A 2 18.41 8.83 17.63
N GLU A 3 17.49 8.96 16.69
CA GLU A 3 16.19 8.34 16.69
C GLU A 3 16.34 6.81 16.74
N LEU A 4 15.40 6.12 17.37
CA LEU A 4 15.38 4.66 17.39
C LEU A 4 15.30 4.13 15.94
N PRO A 5 16.03 3.03 15.60
CA PRO A 5 16.08 2.55 14.23
C PRO A 5 14.72 2.29 13.59
N ASP A 6 13.72 1.89 14.39
CA ASP A 6 12.40 1.53 13.89
C ASP A 6 11.31 2.55 14.22
N ALA A 7 11.69 3.77 14.60
CA ALA A 7 10.74 4.83 14.94
C ALA A 7 9.79 5.16 13.78
N TRP A 8 10.24 4.98 12.52
CA TRP A 8 9.42 5.22 11.34
C TRP A 8 8.22 4.26 11.25
N LEU A 9 8.33 3.07 11.85
CA LEU A 9 7.23 2.09 11.84
C LEU A 9 6.01 2.59 12.59
N ASP A 10 6.21 3.31 13.69
CA ASP A 10 5.11 3.87 14.47
C ASP A 10 4.32 4.88 13.64
N ARG A 11 4.99 5.56 12.72
CA ARG A 11 4.36 6.56 11.85
C ARG A 11 3.50 5.93 10.77
N LEU A 12 3.65 4.62 10.50
CA LEU A 12 2.80 3.91 9.54
C LEU A 12 1.41 3.65 10.09
N GLU A 13 1.24 3.62 11.41
CA GLU A 13 -0.01 3.20 12.05
C GLU A 13 -1.23 4.04 11.68
N PRO A 14 -1.17 5.38 11.66
CA PRO A 14 -2.34 6.17 11.26
C PRO A 14 -2.81 5.83 9.83
N GLY A 15 -1.87 5.63 8.90
CA GLY A 15 -2.19 5.22 7.54
C GLY A 15 -2.78 3.82 7.48
N ARG A 16 -2.23 2.90 8.27
CA ARG A 16 -2.76 1.54 8.38
C ARG A 16 -4.20 1.54 8.88
N ALA A 17 -4.48 2.32 9.92
CA ALA A 17 -5.84 2.44 10.45
C ALA A 17 -6.80 3.00 9.40
N ALA A 18 -6.39 4.03 8.68
CA ALA A 18 -7.17 4.59 7.58
C ALA A 18 -7.41 3.57 6.48
N PHE A 19 -6.37 2.86 6.08
CA PHE A 19 -6.44 1.80 5.05
C PHE A 19 -7.46 0.73 5.46
N ASN A 20 -7.37 0.25 6.69
CA ASN A 20 -8.20 -0.86 7.16
C ASN A 20 -9.68 -0.49 7.28
N ARG A 21 -10.02 0.81 7.36
CA ARG A 21 -11.41 1.26 7.31
C ARG A 21 -11.85 1.72 5.93
N GLY A 22 -11.03 1.49 4.90
CA GLY A 22 -11.36 1.85 3.52
C GLY A 22 -11.12 3.31 3.15
N ALA A 23 -10.49 4.09 4.01
CA ALA A 23 -10.14 5.49 3.74
C ALA A 23 -8.79 5.55 3.01
N TYR A 24 -8.78 5.07 1.77
CA TYR A 24 -7.55 4.85 1.01
C TYR A 24 -6.83 6.14 0.63
N PHE A 25 -7.56 7.19 0.30
CA PHE A 25 -6.92 8.49 0.00
C PHE A 25 -6.21 9.04 1.23
N GLN A 26 -6.85 8.96 2.40
CA GLN A 26 -6.24 9.39 3.65
C GLN A 26 -5.00 8.55 3.98
N ALA A 27 -5.07 7.23 3.79
CA ALA A 27 -3.92 6.35 4.00
C ALA A 27 -2.76 6.75 3.09
N HIS A 28 -3.04 7.02 1.83
CA HIS A 28 -2.06 7.47 0.85
C HIS A 28 -1.35 8.75 1.34
N GLU A 29 -2.10 9.75 1.79
CA GLU A 29 -1.51 11.00 2.26
C GLU A 29 -0.64 10.81 3.51
N LEU A 30 -1.14 10.03 4.47
CA LEU A 30 -0.42 9.77 5.72
C LEU A 30 0.90 9.01 5.45
N TRP A 31 0.87 8.05 4.54
CA TRP A 31 2.06 7.29 4.19
C TRP A 31 3.05 8.11 3.34
N GLU A 32 2.57 9.07 2.54
CA GLU A 32 3.48 9.98 1.84
C GLU A 32 4.34 10.79 2.80
N ASP A 33 3.79 11.21 3.92
CA ASP A 33 4.55 11.92 4.94
C ASP A 33 5.67 11.03 5.50
N VAL A 34 5.39 9.76 5.74
CA VAL A 34 6.40 8.79 6.18
C VAL A 34 7.47 8.62 5.10
N TRP A 35 7.05 8.46 3.86
CA TRP A 35 7.95 8.24 2.73
C TRP A 35 8.92 9.42 2.55
N ARG A 36 8.42 10.65 2.67
CA ARG A 36 9.26 11.85 2.58
C ARG A 36 10.29 11.93 3.70
N ALA A 37 9.95 11.41 4.87
CA ALA A 37 10.84 11.41 6.02
C ALA A 37 11.91 10.32 5.94
N LEU A 38 11.71 9.28 5.13
CA LEU A 38 12.69 8.21 4.98
C LEU A 38 13.80 8.62 4.01
N ASP A 39 15.05 8.54 4.48
CA ASP A 39 16.22 8.87 3.67
C ASP A 39 16.54 7.71 2.74
N ALA A 40 16.49 7.97 1.43
CA ALA A 40 16.79 6.97 0.41
C ALA A 40 18.24 6.45 0.48
N GLY A 41 19.17 7.25 0.99
CA GLY A 41 20.55 6.83 1.17
C GLY A 41 20.76 5.93 2.36
N VAL A 42 19.86 5.96 3.34
CA VAL A 42 19.96 5.20 4.58
C VAL A 42 19.00 4.00 4.58
N ARG A 43 17.78 4.22 4.10
CA ARG A 43 16.73 3.19 4.11
C ARG A 43 16.07 3.04 2.74
N PRO A 44 16.83 2.65 1.71
CA PRO A 44 16.26 2.55 0.35
C PRO A 44 15.22 1.46 0.21
N VAL A 45 15.38 0.32 0.89
CA VAL A 45 14.44 -0.80 0.81
C VAL A 45 13.13 -0.45 1.47
N GLU A 46 13.21 0.14 2.67
CA GLU A 46 12.03 0.56 3.43
C GLU A 46 11.27 1.65 2.68
N ARG A 47 11.98 2.63 2.14
CA ARG A 47 11.39 3.72 1.38
C ARG A 47 10.65 3.20 0.16
N LEU A 48 11.24 2.26 -0.56
CA LEU A 48 10.61 1.65 -1.73
C LEU A 48 9.34 0.89 -1.34
N ALA A 49 9.38 0.13 -0.24
CA ALA A 49 8.22 -0.63 0.24
C ALA A 49 7.08 0.30 0.66
N VAL A 50 7.38 1.40 1.34
CA VAL A 50 6.35 2.40 1.70
C VAL A 50 5.75 3.02 0.44
N GLN A 51 6.56 3.28 -0.59
CA GLN A 51 6.06 3.76 -1.88
C GLN A 51 5.09 2.74 -2.49
N GLY A 52 5.36 1.45 -2.34
CA GLY A 52 4.45 0.39 -2.76
C GLY A 52 3.11 0.47 -2.05
N LEU A 53 3.10 0.67 -0.74
CA LEU A 53 1.88 0.86 0.04
C LEU A 53 1.10 2.10 -0.44
N ILE A 54 1.79 3.20 -0.69
CA ILE A 54 1.19 4.44 -1.20
C ILE A 54 0.48 4.18 -2.53
N GLN A 55 1.13 3.49 -3.45
CA GLN A 55 0.57 3.21 -4.77
C GLN A 55 -0.62 2.25 -4.69
N ILE A 56 -0.58 1.27 -3.79
CA ILE A 56 -1.71 0.38 -3.56
C ILE A 56 -2.90 1.18 -3.02
N ALA A 57 -2.69 2.03 -2.03
CA ALA A 57 -3.76 2.88 -1.49
C ALA A 57 -4.36 3.79 -2.57
N ALA A 58 -3.50 4.42 -3.38
CA ALA A 58 -3.96 5.26 -4.48
C ALA A 58 -4.77 4.46 -5.51
N GLY A 59 -4.31 3.25 -5.83
CA GLY A 59 -5.03 2.35 -6.75
C GLY A 59 -6.40 1.98 -6.23
N LEU A 60 -6.51 1.62 -4.96
CA LEU A 60 -7.78 1.29 -4.34
C LEU A 60 -8.71 2.51 -4.27
N HIS A 61 -8.16 3.70 -4.06
CA HIS A 61 -8.95 4.93 -4.12
C HIS A 61 -9.53 5.14 -5.52
N HIS A 62 -8.73 4.95 -6.58
CA HIS A 62 -9.24 5.04 -7.95
C HIS A 62 -10.35 4.02 -8.20
N LEU A 63 -10.20 2.82 -7.65
CA LEU A 63 -11.23 1.79 -7.78
C LEU A 63 -12.54 2.24 -7.14
N GLN A 64 -12.49 2.85 -5.95
CA GLN A 64 -13.67 3.42 -5.29
C GLN A 64 -14.32 4.53 -6.13
N GLN A 65 -13.55 5.22 -6.94
CA GLN A 65 -14.02 6.27 -7.83
C GLN A 65 -14.52 5.74 -9.18
N GLY A 66 -14.56 4.43 -9.36
CA GLY A 66 -15.03 3.82 -10.60
C GLY A 66 -14.03 3.94 -11.75
N ARG A 67 -12.74 3.97 -11.46
CA ARG A 67 -11.67 4.13 -12.44
C ARG A 67 -10.77 2.89 -12.49
N PRO A 68 -11.20 1.82 -13.16
CA PRO A 68 -10.48 0.54 -13.12
C PRO A 68 -9.11 0.56 -13.78
N ARG A 69 -8.91 1.33 -14.85
CA ARG A 69 -7.62 1.36 -15.55
C ARG A 69 -6.50 2.00 -14.75
N PRO A 70 -6.66 3.24 -14.23
CA PRO A 70 -5.64 3.80 -13.35
C PRO A 70 -5.49 2.98 -12.06
N ALA A 71 -6.57 2.38 -11.54
CA ALA A 71 -6.48 1.50 -10.39
C ALA A 71 -5.53 0.32 -10.67
N ALA A 72 -5.75 -0.39 -11.77
CA ALA A 72 -4.92 -1.55 -12.14
C ALA A 72 -3.46 -1.16 -12.30
N ARG A 73 -3.19 -0.02 -12.94
CA ARG A 73 -1.83 0.46 -13.15
C ARG A 73 -1.11 0.73 -11.85
N LEU A 74 -1.77 1.42 -10.92
CA LEU A 74 -1.18 1.75 -9.62
C LEU A 74 -1.02 0.51 -8.74
N LEU A 75 -1.99 -0.37 -8.74
CA LEU A 75 -1.90 -1.62 -7.98
C LEU A 75 -0.73 -2.47 -8.47
N ARG A 76 -0.52 -2.54 -9.77
CA ARG A 76 0.60 -3.29 -10.34
C ARG A 76 1.94 -2.67 -9.94
N LYS A 77 2.06 -1.35 -10.03
CA LYS A 77 3.28 -0.64 -9.63
C LYS A 77 3.56 -0.84 -8.14
N GLY A 78 2.53 -0.71 -7.32
CA GLY A 78 2.69 -0.89 -5.88
C GLY A 78 3.10 -2.31 -5.52
N LEU A 79 2.49 -3.30 -6.18
CA LEU A 79 2.80 -4.71 -5.93
C LEU A 79 4.27 -5.04 -6.26
N THR A 80 4.82 -4.46 -7.33
CA THR A 80 6.23 -4.70 -7.68
C THR A 80 7.21 -4.10 -6.68
N LYS A 81 6.79 -3.07 -5.93
CA LYS A 81 7.64 -2.39 -4.94
C LYS A 81 7.45 -2.93 -3.53
N LEU A 82 6.33 -3.60 -3.28
CA LEU A 82 6.00 -4.08 -1.94
C LEU A 82 6.89 -5.26 -1.58
N SER A 83 7.54 -5.15 -0.42
CA SER A 83 8.41 -6.21 0.10
C SER A 83 8.07 -6.46 1.56
N ALA A 84 7.65 -7.68 1.87
CA ALA A 84 7.38 -8.07 3.25
C ALA A 84 8.64 -7.99 4.11
N GLU A 85 9.79 -8.22 3.52
CA GLU A 85 11.07 -8.22 4.22
C GLU A 85 11.50 -6.83 4.69
N ALA A 86 10.93 -5.77 4.09
CA ALA A 86 11.21 -4.40 4.50
C ALA A 86 10.60 -4.06 5.86
N PHE A 87 9.64 -4.87 6.31
CA PHE A 87 8.93 -4.64 7.57
C PHE A 87 9.22 -5.78 8.53
N PRO A 88 9.70 -5.51 9.75
CA PRO A 88 9.90 -6.57 10.72
C PRO A 88 8.57 -7.16 11.17
N PRO A 89 8.54 -8.44 11.60
CA PRO A 89 7.31 -9.06 12.09
C PRO A 89 6.65 -8.30 13.24
N THR A 90 7.43 -7.58 14.02
CA THR A 90 6.95 -6.77 15.15
C THR A 90 6.12 -5.58 14.71
N ALA A 91 6.17 -5.20 13.43
CA ALA A 91 5.34 -4.11 12.90
C ALA A 91 3.86 -4.48 12.84
N GLY A 92 3.54 -5.77 12.87
CA GLY A 92 2.15 -6.22 12.83
C GLY A 92 1.44 -6.03 11.51
N LEU A 93 2.19 -5.78 10.44
CA LEU A 93 1.65 -5.56 9.10
C LEU A 93 1.48 -6.89 8.36
N ARG A 94 0.35 -7.06 7.70
CA ARG A 94 0.04 -8.26 6.92
C ARG A 94 0.41 -8.07 5.45
N VAL A 95 1.67 -7.77 5.19
CA VAL A 95 2.15 -7.38 3.87
C VAL A 95 1.99 -8.51 2.85
N GLY A 96 2.33 -9.74 3.23
CA GLY A 96 2.19 -10.90 2.33
C GLY A 96 0.74 -11.19 1.97
N THR A 97 -0.17 -11.07 2.95
CA THR A 97 -1.60 -11.24 2.72
C THR A 97 -2.13 -10.14 1.79
N LEU A 98 -1.73 -8.89 2.05
CA LEU A 98 -2.12 -7.78 1.20
C LEU A 98 -1.63 -7.98 -0.24
N ALA A 99 -0.37 -8.38 -0.42
CA ALA A 99 0.19 -8.61 -1.74
C ALA A 99 -0.61 -9.67 -2.51
N ARG A 100 -0.99 -10.75 -1.84
CA ARG A 100 -1.79 -11.82 -2.44
C ARG A 100 -3.17 -11.33 -2.83
N ASP A 101 -3.81 -10.56 -1.95
CA ASP A 101 -5.15 -10.02 -2.20
C ASP A 101 -5.13 -9.00 -3.34
N VAL A 102 -4.10 -8.16 -3.42
CA VAL A 102 -3.93 -7.22 -4.53
C VAL A 102 -3.72 -7.97 -5.85
N ALA A 103 -2.90 -9.02 -5.86
CA ALA A 103 -2.68 -9.81 -7.05
C ALA A 103 -3.98 -10.45 -7.55
N ARG A 104 -4.80 -10.95 -6.63
CA ARG A 104 -6.10 -11.51 -6.95
C ARG A 104 -7.05 -10.46 -7.51
N LEU A 105 -7.06 -9.28 -6.90
CA LEU A 105 -7.87 -8.16 -7.36
C LEU A 105 -7.48 -7.74 -8.77
N LEU A 106 -6.18 -7.72 -9.08
CA LEU A 106 -5.69 -7.40 -10.42
C LEU A 106 -6.20 -8.40 -11.46
N VAL A 107 -6.22 -9.69 -11.14
CA VAL A 107 -6.77 -10.72 -12.04
C VAL A 107 -8.23 -10.41 -12.35
N GLU A 108 -9.02 -10.05 -11.35
CA GLU A 108 -10.43 -9.69 -11.54
C GLU A 108 -10.60 -8.44 -12.39
N LEU A 109 -9.77 -7.41 -12.15
CA LEU A 109 -9.84 -6.16 -12.90
C LEU A 109 -9.50 -6.33 -14.37
N GLU A 110 -8.63 -7.26 -14.69
CA GLU A 110 -8.12 -7.46 -16.04
C GLU A 110 -8.81 -8.62 -16.78
N ALA A 111 -9.75 -9.31 -16.12
CA ALA A 111 -10.44 -10.44 -16.70
C ALA A 111 -11.43 -10.02 -17.79
N PRO A 112 -11.51 -10.78 -18.93
CA PRO A 112 -12.57 -10.52 -19.91
C PRO A 112 -13.95 -10.87 -19.33
N PRO A 113 -15.03 -10.24 -19.84
CA PRO A 113 -15.14 -9.41 -21.03
C PRO A 113 -14.77 -7.93 -20.83
N GLY A 114 -14.19 -7.55 -19.72
CA GLY A 114 -13.77 -6.19 -19.47
C GLY A 114 -13.76 -5.90 -17.99
N PRO A 115 -13.31 -4.70 -17.60
CA PRO A 115 -13.11 -4.41 -16.20
C PRO A 115 -14.44 -4.44 -15.45
N LYS A 116 -14.47 -5.24 -14.42
CA LYS A 116 -15.50 -5.16 -13.38
C LYS A 116 -14.95 -4.28 -12.28
N LEU A 117 -15.86 -3.72 -11.48
CA LEU A 117 -15.48 -2.95 -10.32
C LEU A 117 -15.62 -3.84 -9.08
N PRO A 118 -14.59 -4.65 -8.76
CA PRO A 118 -14.64 -5.44 -7.54
C PRO A 118 -14.63 -4.55 -6.31
N ASP A 119 -15.13 -5.07 -5.20
CA ASP A 119 -15.18 -4.35 -3.94
C ASP A 119 -13.80 -4.43 -3.26
N PRO A 120 -13.09 -3.31 -3.10
CA PRO A 120 -11.82 -3.29 -2.38
C PRO A 120 -11.98 -3.30 -0.87
N GLY A 121 -13.20 -3.22 -0.36
CA GLY A 121 -13.47 -2.99 1.05
C GLY A 121 -13.02 -4.10 1.99
N SER A 122 -12.70 -5.28 1.45
CA SER A 122 -12.22 -6.41 2.24
C SER A 122 -10.70 -6.45 2.41
N LEU A 123 -9.96 -5.58 1.72
CA LEU A 123 -8.51 -5.57 1.80
C LEU A 123 -8.04 -4.94 3.12
N GLN A 124 -7.14 -5.63 3.79
CA GLN A 124 -6.61 -5.22 5.10
C GLN A 124 -5.08 -5.29 5.11
N LEU A 125 -4.46 -4.47 5.91
CA LEU A 125 -3.00 -4.46 6.10
C LEU A 125 -2.59 -4.81 7.57
#